data_c2c2745efeadc7fe1e2e00e28afe2ba7
#
_entry.id   c2c2745efeadc7fe1e2e00e28afe2ba7
#
_cell.length_a   1.000
_cell.length_b   1.000
_cell.length_c   1.000
_cell.angle_alpha   90.00
_cell.angle_beta   90.00
_cell.angle_gamma   90.00
#
_symmetry.space_group_name_H-M   'P 1'
#
loop_
_entity.id
_entity.type
_entity.pdbx_description
1 polymer ?
#
loop_
_entity_poly.entity_id
_entity_poly.type
_entity_poly.pdbx_seq_one_letter_code
_entity_poly.pdbx_strand_id
1 'polypeptide(L)'
;DDCLYIVNGERNGSELSTRLKLIGMTDSLDHMKLVRGELPSKTSVDGVYEGLASEDALKTLGINMGNTYKIISLAAGVEPYYVKITGVYEQKTDNDSYWAETLDSYLNAIFVDYDMVRNDLMPAGRFNAVNIARRYSLDYHTLDMNRISAVTAELEKDDAFYKEAGYAHEFNVADIIGN
;
A
#
# COMPACT_ATOMS: atom_id res chain seq x y z
N ASP A 1 1.41 12.90 -6.53
CA ASP A 1 0.18 12.12 -6.40
C ASP A 1 0.58 10.67 -6.17
N ASP A 2 0.50 10.23 -4.91
CA ASP A 2 0.81 8.86 -4.54
C ASP A 2 -0.49 8.06 -4.43
N CYS A 3 -0.56 6.94 -5.10
CA CYS A 3 -1.70 6.05 -5.04
C CYS A 3 -1.32 4.74 -4.35
N LEU A 4 -2.10 4.34 -3.37
CA LEU A 4 -1.91 3.17 -2.54
C LEU A 4 -3.10 2.23 -2.69
N TYR A 5 -2.83 0.98 -3.07
CA TYR A 5 -3.79 -0.11 -3.04
C TYR A 5 -3.46 -1.07 -1.89
N ILE A 6 -4.44 -1.34 -1.04
CA ILE A 6 -4.32 -2.32 0.04
C ILE A 6 -5.38 -3.39 -0.15
N VAL A 7 -4.94 -4.61 -0.39
CA VAL A 7 -5.77 -5.81 -0.49
C VAL A 7 -5.59 -6.65 0.78
N ASN A 8 -6.68 -6.85 1.51
CA ASN A 8 -6.65 -7.68 2.71
C ASN A 8 -6.85 -9.15 2.37
N GLY A 9 -6.08 -10.02 3.01
CA GLY A 9 -6.17 -11.46 2.85
C GLY A 9 -5.67 -12.21 4.07
N GLU A 10 -5.77 -13.52 4.01
CA GLU A 10 -5.21 -14.42 5.01
C GLU A 10 -4.29 -15.44 4.33
N ARG A 11 -3.13 -15.66 4.93
CA ARG A 11 -2.27 -16.77 4.53
C ARG A 11 -2.92 -18.06 4.98
N ASN A 12 -3.19 -18.95 4.02
CA ASN A 12 -3.62 -20.31 4.34
C ASN A 12 -2.38 -21.21 4.50
N GLY A 13 -2.12 -21.65 5.69
CA GLY A 13 -1.03 -22.56 6.01
C GLY A 13 -1.45 -23.46 7.17
N SER A 14 -0.90 -24.62 7.26
CA SER A 14 -1.36 -25.84 7.91
C SER A 14 -1.95 -25.80 9.33
N GLU A 15 -1.84 -24.71 10.10
CA GLU A 15 -2.45 -24.64 11.44
C GLU A 15 -2.86 -23.24 11.92
N LEU A 16 -2.38 -22.16 11.28
CA LEU A 16 -2.72 -20.79 11.69
C LEU A 16 -2.94 -19.91 10.46
N SER A 17 -4.17 -19.42 10.29
CA SER A 17 -4.40 -18.35 9.33
C SER A 17 -3.81 -17.05 9.88
N THR A 18 -2.98 -16.39 9.09
CA THR A 18 -2.37 -15.11 9.47
C THR A 18 -2.86 -14.03 8.53
N ARG A 19 -3.46 -13.00 9.10
CA ARG A 19 -3.93 -11.85 8.32
C ARG A 19 -2.75 -11.08 7.76
N LEU A 20 -2.85 -10.75 6.49
CA LEU A 20 -1.85 -9.96 5.78
C LEU A 20 -2.49 -8.87 4.93
N LYS A 21 -1.66 -7.90 4.57
CA LYS A 21 -1.97 -6.87 3.58
C LYS A 21 -1.07 -7.08 2.37
N LEU A 22 -1.65 -7.11 1.17
CA LEU A 22 -0.90 -6.99 -0.06
C LEU A 22 -0.96 -5.53 -0.49
N ILE A 23 0.17 -4.88 -0.61
CA ILE A 23 0.25 -3.43 -0.82
C ILE A 23 0.95 -3.14 -2.15
N GLY A 24 0.25 -2.45 -3.04
CA GLY A 24 0.83 -1.83 -4.22
C GLY A 24 0.77 -0.31 -4.08
N MET A 25 1.92 0.35 -4.15
CA MET A 25 2.05 1.78 -3.94
C MET A 25 2.95 2.36 -5.03
N THR A 26 2.52 3.48 -5.64
CA THR A 26 3.31 4.14 -6.69
C THR A 26 4.71 4.45 -6.18
N ASP A 27 5.70 4.14 -7.01
CA ASP A 27 7.13 4.41 -6.76
C ASP A 27 7.71 3.77 -5.48
N SER A 28 6.99 2.85 -4.82
CA SER A 28 7.44 2.25 -3.55
C SER A 28 8.82 1.59 -3.63
N LEU A 29 9.14 0.99 -4.78
CA LEU A 29 10.43 0.34 -4.98
C LEU A 29 11.59 1.34 -4.99
N ASP A 30 11.35 2.60 -5.37
CA ASP A 30 12.36 3.67 -5.34
C ASP A 30 12.69 4.12 -3.92
N HIS A 31 11.80 3.88 -2.96
CA HIS A 31 11.94 4.19 -1.53
C HIS A 31 12.38 2.99 -0.69
N MET A 32 12.58 1.84 -1.33
CA MET A 32 13.06 0.62 -0.72
C MET A 32 14.50 0.33 -1.10
N LYS A 33 15.25 -0.21 -0.16
CA LYS A 33 16.56 -0.82 -0.39
C LYS A 33 16.40 -2.33 -0.33
N LEU A 34 16.68 -3.00 -1.43
CA LEU A 34 16.69 -4.46 -1.47
C LEU A 34 17.88 -4.97 -0.64
N VAL A 35 17.59 -5.74 0.41
CA VAL A 35 18.59 -6.35 1.29
C VAL A 35 19.08 -7.67 0.72
N ARG A 36 18.16 -8.47 0.18
CA ARG A 36 18.44 -9.76 -0.47
C ARG A 36 17.30 -10.19 -1.38
N GLY A 37 17.60 -11.06 -2.33
CA GLY A 37 16.65 -11.56 -3.31
C GLY A 37 16.55 -10.66 -4.52
N GLU A 38 15.36 -10.60 -5.14
CA GLU A 38 15.09 -9.90 -6.39
C GLU A 38 13.83 -9.02 -6.25
N LEU A 39 13.75 -7.97 -7.06
CA LEU A 39 12.56 -7.12 -7.14
C LEU A 39 11.39 -7.90 -7.74
N PRO A 40 10.14 -7.60 -7.35
CA PRO A 40 8.98 -8.28 -7.86
C PRO A 40 8.74 -7.93 -9.33
N SER A 41 8.19 -8.88 -10.06
CA SER A 41 7.74 -8.68 -11.43
C SER A 41 6.53 -7.74 -11.49
N LYS A 42 6.39 -7.00 -12.58
CA LYS A 42 5.22 -6.14 -12.87
C LYS A 42 3.98 -6.90 -13.30
N THR A 43 4.10 -8.19 -13.55
CA THR A 43 3.00 -9.06 -13.98
C THR A 43 3.09 -10.39 -13.25
N SER A 44 1.96 -11.05 -13.06
CA SER A 44 1.95 -12.41 -12.52
C SER A 44 2.61 -13.39 -13.51
N VAL A 45 3.28 -14.39 -12.97
CA VAL A 45 3.83 -15.51 -13.73
C VAL A 45 3.05 -16.77 -13.34
N ASP A 46 2.35 -17.36 -14.28
CA ASP A 46 1.48 -18.53 -14.05
C ASP A 46 0.47 -18.34 -12.92
N GLY A 47 -0.05 -17.12 -12.76
CA GLY A 47 -1.00 -16.76 -11.70
C GLY A 47 -0.37 -16.63 -10.31
N VAL A 48 0.96 -16.58 -10.21
CA VAL A 48 1.71 -16.30 -8.98
C VAL A 48 2.18 -14.86 -9.01
N TYR A 49 1.81 -14.11 -8.00
CA TYR A 49 2.26 -12.72 -7.80
C TYR A 49 3.57 -12.72 -7.02
N GLU A 50 4.45 -11.79 -7.33
CA GLU A 50 5.72 -11.64 -6.63
C GLU A 50 5.68 -10.45 -5.68
N GLY A 51 6.37 -10.56 -4.54
CA GLY A 51 6.37 -9.48 -3.55
C GLY A 51 7.58 -9.48 -2.64
N LEU A 52 7.78 -8.31 -2.01
CA LEU A 52 8.81 -8.04 -1.03
C LEU A 52 8.19 -8.00 0.37
N ALA A 53 8.93 -8.45 1.36
CA ALA A 53 8.57 -8.29 2.76
C ALA A 53 9.79 -7.77 3.55
N SER A 54 9.54 -7.04 4.64
CA SER A 54 10.60 -6.72 5.58
C SER A 54 10.97 -7.94 6.43
N GLU A 55 12.15 -7.95 7.07
CA GLU A 55 12.53 -9.03 8.00
C GLU A 55 11.49 -9.23 9.12
N ASP A 56 10.91 -8.14 9.62
CA ASP A 56 9.91 -8.21 10.68
C ASP A 56 8.54 -8.68 10.16
N ALA A 57 8.19 -8.33 8.92
CA ALA A 57 7.01 -8.88 8.27
C ALA A 57 7.17 -10.40 8.03
N LEU A 58 8.34 -10.87 7.61
CA LEU A 58 8.61 -12.31 7.48
C LEU A 58 8.38 -13.06 8.81
N LYS A 59 8.89 -12.51 9.92
CA LYS A 59 8.71 -13.07 11.26
C LYS A 59 7.25 -13.06 11.69
N THR A 60 6.59 -11.90 11.55
CA THR A 60 5.20 -11.71 11.97
C THR A 60 4.23 -12.62 11.21
N LEU A 61 4.44 -12.74 9.90
CA LEU A 61 3.62 -13.58 9.03
C LEU A 61 4.00 -15.06 9.07
N GLY A 62 5.15 -15.42 9.67
CA GLY A 62 5.68 -16.78 9.66
C GLY A 62 5.97 -17.27 8.24
N ILE A 63 6.54 -16.41 7.39
CA ILE A 63 6.86 -16.69 5.98
C ILE A 63 8.34 -16.58 5.73
N ASN A 64 8.82 -17.17 4.62
CA ASN A 64 10.21 -17.17 4.23
C ASN A 64 10.38 -16.68 2.79
N MET A 65 11.47 -15.99 2.54
CA MET A 65 11.87 -15.62 1.18
C MET A 65 12.07 -16.89 0.32
N GLY A 66 11.70 -16.81 -0.95
CA GLY A 66 11.77 -17.89 -1.92
C GLY A 66 10.54 -18.80 -1.97
N ASN A 67 9.71 -18.78 -0.93
CA ASN A 67 8.51 -19.61 -0.87
C ASN A 67 7.28 -18.93 -1.48
N THR A 68 6.37 -19.76 -1.98
CA THR A 68 5.06 -19.34 -2.49
C THR A 68 3.98 -19.70 -1.47
N TYR A 69 3.10 -18.74 -1.20
CA TYR A 69 2.03 -18.87 -0.24
C TYR A 69 0.67 -18.69 -0.91
N LYS A 70 -0.27 -19.54 -0.52
CA LYS A 70 -1.68 -19.39 -0.90
C LYS A 70 -2.31 -18.32 -0.03
N ILE A 71 -2.91 -17.33 -0.65
CA ILE A 71 -3.63 -16.26 0.00
C ILE A 71 -5.12 -16.43 -0.31
N ILE A 72 -5.93 -16.40 0.74
CA ILE A 72 -7.39 -16.46 0.64
C ILE A 72 -7.99 -15.10 0.97
N SER A 73 -9.05 -14.73 0.26
CA SER A 73 -9.85 -13.57 0.61
C SER A 73 -10.60 -13.83 1.92
N LEU A 74 -10.84 -12.76 2.70
CA LEU A 74 -11.68 -12.80 3.89
C LEU A 74 -13.16 -13.00 3.56
N ALA A 75 -13.56 -12.88 2.29
CA ALA A 75 -14.92 -13.12 1.83
C ALA A 75 -15.07 -14.53 1.26
N ALA A 76 -16.22 -15.13 1.56
CA ALA A 76 -16.57 -16.42 1.01
C ALA A 76 -16.79 -16.37 -0.51
N GLY A 77 -16.36 -17.40 -1.22
CA GLY A 77 -16.59 -17.54 -2.66
C GLY A 77 -15.61 -16.78 -3.56
N VAL A 78 -14.60 -16.12 -2.99
CA VAL A 78 -13.52 -15.50 -3.76
C VAL A 78 -12.39 -16.51 -3.97
N GLU A 79 -11.97 -16.65 -5.22
CA GLU A 79 -10.87 -17.54 -5.59
C GLU A 79 -9.56 -17.12 -4.92
N PRO A 80 -8.80 -18.07 -4.36
CA PRO A 80 -7.50 -17.77 -3.78
C PRO A 80 -6.48 -17.39 -4.86
N TYR A 81 -5.43 -16.67 -4.43
CA TYR A 81 -4.28 -16.36 -5.26
C TYR A 81 -2.98 -16.76 -4.56
N TYR A 82 -1.88 -16.72 -5.28
CA TYR A 82 -0.59 -17.14 -4.77
C TYR A 82 0.40 -16.00 -4.80
N VAL A 83 1.20 -15.88 -3.73
CA VAL A 83 2.25 -14.87 -3.63
C VAL A 83 3.57 -15.53 -3.31
N LYS A 84 4.58 -15.28 -4.13
CA LYS A 84 5.97 -15.69 -3.90
C LYS A 84 6.74 -14.52 -3.31
N ILE A 85 7.45 -14.76 -2.22
CA ILE A 85 8.33 -13.75 -1.63
C ILE A 85 9.66 -13.80 -2.34
N THR A 86 9.93 -12.82 -3.22
CA THR A 86 11.12 -12.79 -4.06
C THR A 86 12.28 -12.06 -3.41
N GLY A 87 12.01 -11.16 -2.45
CA GLY A 87 13.08 -10.43 -1.80
C GLY A 87 12.69 -9.86 -0.45
N VAL A 88 13.71 -9.36 0.23
CA VAL A 88 13.59 -8.68 1.51
C VAL A 88 14.08 -7.26 1.35
N TYR A 89 13.29 -6.32 1.86
CA TYR A 89 13.57 -4.90 1.78
C TYR A 89 13.72 -4.26 3.16
N GLU A 90 14.40 -3.13 3.18
CA GLU A 90 14.36 -2.13 4.25
C GLU A 90 14.04 -0.74 3.64
N GLN A 91 13.61 0.21 4.45
CA GLN A 91 13.45 1.58 3.97
C GLN A 91 14.81 2.17 3.61
N LYS A 92 14.87 2.99 2.56
CA LYS A 92 16.12 3.63 2.12
C LYS A 92 16.66 4.62 3.15
N THR A 93 15.76 5.34 3.81
CA THR A 93 16.09 6.33 4.83
C THR A 93 15.03 6.29 5.93
N ASP A 94 15.44 6.47 7.18
CA ASP A 94 14.57 6.35 8.35
C ASP A 94 13.48 7.44 8.44
N ASN A 95 13.68 8.58 7.77
CA ASN A 95 12.76 9.72 7.80
C ASN A 95 12.23 10.09 6.40
N ASP A 96 12.04 9.10 5.55
CA ASP A 96 11.48 9.34 4.23
C ASP A 96 9.97 9.65 4.36
N SER A 97 9.60 10.89 4.02
CA SER A 97 8.20 11.36 4.06
C SER A 97 7.28 10.62 3.11
N TYR A 98 7.83 9.82 2.19
CA TYR A 98 7.04 8.92 1.36
C TYR A 98 6.26 7.91 2.20
N TRP A 99 6.82 7.42 3.30
CA TRP A 99 6.17 6.50 4.22
C TRP A 99 5.28 7.29 5.19
N ALA A 100 3.98 7.37 4.89
CA ALA A 100 3.02 8.12 5.71
C ALA A 100 2.73 7.45 7.06
N GLU A 101 2.99 6.16 7.16
CA GLU A 101 2.76 5.38 8.37
C GLU A 101 4.08 4.90 8.96
N THR A 102 4.07 4.59 10.25
CA THR A 102 5.21 4.01 10.94
C THR A 102 5.49 2.60 10.42
N LEU A 103 6.73 2.13 10.58
CA LEU A 103 7.15 0.77 10.19
C LEU A 103 6.24 -0.32 10.79
N ASP A 104 5.71 -0.09 11.98
CA ASP A 104 4.82 -1.04 12.66
C ASP A 104 3.52 -1.30 11.87
N SER A 105 3.09 -0.36 11.06
CA SER A 105 1.90 -0.52 10.21
C SER A 105 2.12 -1.52 9.07
N TYR A 106 3.36 -1.84 8.76
CA TYR A 106 3.75 -2.74 7.68
C TYR A 106 4.23 -4.12 8.15
N LEU A 107 4.14 -4.44 9.44
CA LEU A 107 4.56 -5.73 10.00
C LEU A 107 3.81 -6.95 9.44
N ASN A 108 2.64 -6.74 8.86
CA ASN A 108 1.87 -7.78 8.19
C ASN A 108 1.68 -7.51 6.69
N ALA A 109 2.60 -6.76 6.08
CA ALA A 109 2.51 -6.34 4.70
C ALA A 109 3.49 -7.09 3.79
N ILE A 110 3.00 -7.41 2.60
CA ILE A 110 3.80 -7.82 1.45
C ILE A 110 3.63 -6.73 0.40
N PHE A 111 4.73 -6.13 -0.02
CA PHE A 111 4.73 -5.12 -1.08
C PHE A 111 4.90 -5.77 -2.43
N VAL A 112 4.05 -5.39 -3.35
CA VAL A 112 4.04 -5.83 -4.73
C VAL A 112 4.16 -4.64 -5.66
N ASP A 113 4.51 -4.86 -6.91
CA ASP A 113 4.53 -3.79 -7.89
C ASP A 113 3.13 -3.15 -8.05
N TYR A 114 3.08 -1.83 -8.12
CA TYR A 114 1.82 -1.09 -8.24
C TYR A 114 1.06 -1.42 -9.53
N ASP A 115 1.79 -1.50 -10.64
CA ASP A 115 1.21 -1.81 -11.95
C ASP A 115 0.62 -3.23 -11.97
N MET A 116 1.25 -4.17 -11.27
CA MET A 116 0.76 -5.54 -11.12
C MET A 116 -0.58 -5.58 -10.39
N VAL A 117 -0.72 -4.81 -9.30
CA VAL A 117 -2.02 -4.73 -8.60
C VAL A 117 -3.08 -4.14 -9.50
N ARG A 118 -2.78 -3.02 -10.16
CA ARG A 118 -3.73 -2.29 -10.99
C ARG A 118 -4.16 -3.06 -12.23
N ASN A 119 -3.23 -3.70 -12.92
CA ASN A 119 -3.45 -4.24 -14.26
C ASN A 119 -3.70 -5.75 -14.28
N ASP A 120 -3.39 -6.47 -13.20
CA ASP A 120 -3.51 -7.92 -13.11
C ASP A 120 -4.39 -8.35 -11.92
N LEU A 121 -4.00 -8.05 -10.69
CA LEU A 121 -4.73 -8.51 -9.50
C LEU A 121 -6.15 -7.93 -9.41
N MET A 122 -6.32 -6.64 -9.68
CA MET A 122 -7.64 -5.99 -9.64
C MET A 122 -8.59 -6.53 -10.71
N PRO A 123 -8.20 -6.64 -11.99
CA PRO A 123 -9.06 -7.25 -13.00
C PRO A 123 -9.40 -8.71 -12.74
N ALA A 124 -8.51 -9.46 -12.08
CA ALA A 124 -8.77 -10.85 -11.70
C ALA A 124 -9.86 -11.01 -10.64
N GLY A 125 -10.18 -9.95 -9.87
CA GLY A 125 -11.29 -9.94 -8.92
C GLY A 125 -11.16 -10.92 -7.74
N ARG A 126 -9.94 -11.33 -7.38
CA ARG A 126 -9.67 -12.34 -6.34
C ARG A 126 -9.61 -11.77 -4.93
N PHE A 127 -10.41 -10.74 -4.67
CA PHE A 127 -10.48 -10.08 -3.36
C PHE A 127 -11.91 -9.56 -3.13
N ASN A 128 -12.27 -9.38 -1.87
CA ASN A 128 -13.58 -8.83 -1.51
C ASN A 128 -13.61 -7.30 -1.57
N ALA A 129 -12.55 -6.67 -1.06
CA ALA A 129 -12.43 -5.23 -1.00
C ALA A 129 -10.98 -4.80 -1.17
N VAL A 130 -10.78 -3.67 -1.80
CA VAL A 130 -9.51 -2.96 -1.91
C VAL A 130 -9.69 -1.60 -1.25
N ASN A 131 -8.81 -1.26 -0.33
CA ASN A 131 -8.68 0.10 0.14
C ASN A 131 -7.78 0.86 -0.82
N ILE A 132 -8.29 1.94 -1.38
CA ILE A 132 -7.53 2.81 -2.28
C ILE A 132 -7.35 4.14 -1.57
N ALA A 133 -6.11 4.57 -1.41
CA ALA A 133 -5.80 5.89 -0.89
C ALA A 133 -4.97 6.67 -1.90
N ARG A 134 -5.24 7.95 -2.01
CA ARG A 134 -4.40 8.90 -2.76
C ARG A 134 -3.90 9.94 -1.78
N ARG A 135 -2.61 10.23 -1.86
CA ARG A 135 -1.95 11.25 -1.06
C ARG A 135 -1.43 12.34 -1.96
N TYR A 136 -1.60 13.55 -1.51
CA TYR A 136 -1.12 14.74 -2.19
C TYR A 136 -0.25 15.49 -1.20
N SER A 137 0.94 15.86 -1.62
CA SER A 137 1.81 16.75 -0.86
C SER A 137 1.65 18.17 -1.37
N LEU A 138 1.43 19.10 -0.46
CA LEU A 138 1.42 20.51 -0.78
C LEU A 138 2.83 21.10 -0.62
N ASP A 139 3.38 21.70 -1.67
CA ASP A 139 4.63 22.44 -1.54
C ASP A 139 4.34 23.81 -0.91
N TYR A 140 4.37 23.83 0.42
CA TYR A 140 4.12 25.07 1.19
C TYR A 140 5.23 26.13 1.04
N HIS A 141 6.41 25.77 0.53
CA HIS A 141 7.48 26.74 0.26
C HIS A 141 7.15 27.68 -0.91
N THR A 142 6.25 27.25 -1.79
CA THR A 142 5.75 28.04 -2.91
C THR A 142 4.46 28.79 -2.61
N LEU A 143 3.87 28.57 -1.43
CA LEU A 143 2.63 29.23 -1.03
C LEU A 143 2.88 30.70 -0.67
N ASP A 144 2.27 31.61 -1.43
CA ASP A 144 2.16 33.00 -1.04
C ASP A 144 1.18 33.14 0.13
N MET A 145 1.63 33.69 1.25
CA MET A 145 0.80 33.92 2.45
C MET A 145 -0.50 34.69 2.12
N ASN A 146 -0.47 35.54 1.11
CA ASN A 146 -1.67 36.27 0.66
C ASN A 146 -2.69 35.37 -0.03
N ARG A 147 -2.32 34.15 -0.43
CA ARG A 147 -3.20 33.18 -1.11
C ARG A 147 -3.70 32.08 -0.19
N ILE A 148 -3.30 32.04 1.07
CA ILE A 148 -3.71 30.97 2.02
C ILE A 148 -5.22 30.86 2.09
N SER A 149 -5.95 31.97 2.21
CA SER A 149 -7.42 31.93 2.26
C SER A 149 -8.06 31.34 0.99
N ALA A 150 -7.44 31.57 -0.17
CA ALA A 150 -7.93 30.99 -1.42
C ALA A 150 -7.65 29.47 -1.49
N VAL A 151 -6.49 29.04 -1.02
CA VAL A 151 -6.14 27.61 -0.93
C VAL A 151 -7.07 26.90 0.05
N THR A 152 -7.31 27.47 1.23
CA THR A 152 -8.24 26.91 2.23
C THR A 152 -9.65 26.76 1.63
N ALA A 153 -10.15 27.79 0.96
CA ALA A 153 -11.47 27.74 0.34
C ALA A 153 -11.59 26.67 -0.76
N GLU A 154 -10.51 26.39 -1.50
CA GLU A 154 -10.50 25.33 -2.51
C GLU A 154 -10.47 23.94 -1.86
N LEU A 155 -9.67 23.76 -0.80
CA LEU A 155 -9.66 22.51 -0.02
C LEU A 155 -11.01 22.22 0.66
N GLU A 156 -11.73 23.25 1.14
CA GLU A 156 -13.08 23.12 1.68
C GLU A 156 -14.09 22.65 0.63
N LYS A 157 -13.94 23.08 -0.62
CA LYS A 157 -14.78 22.59 -1.72
C LYS A 157 -14.49 21.13 -2.06
N ASP A 158 -13.21 20.75 -2.07
CA ASP A 158 -12.81 19.37 -2.30
C ASP A 158 -13.33 18.46 -1.17
N ASP A 159 -13.25 18.91 0.08
CA ASP A 159 -13.81 18.22 1.25
C ASP A 159 -15.33 17.99 1.09
N ALA A 160 -16.06 19.04 0.71
CA ALA A 160 -17.49 18.94 0.46
C ALA A 160 -17.82 17.97 -0.67
N PHE A 161 -17.06 18.00 -1.76
CA PHE A 161 -17.21 17.10 -2.90
C PHE A 161 -17.02 15.63 -2.50
N TYR A 162 -15.94 15.32 -1.77
CA TYR A 162 -15.68 13.95 -1.33
C TYR A 162 -16.71 13.44 -0.32
N LYS A 163 -17.20 14.32 0.57
CA LYS A 163 -18.31 14.00 1.50
C LYS A 163 -19.60 13.67 0.75
N GLU A 164 -19.96 14.48 -0.23
CA GLU A 164 -21.16 14.26 -1.04
C GLU A 164 -21.05 12.97 -1.87
N ALA A 165 -19.88 12.69 -2.40
CA ALA A 165 -19.59 11.47 -3.15
C ALA A 165 -19.51 10.21 -2.27
N GLY A 166 -19.53 10.36 -0.95
CA GLY A 166 -19.47 9.23 0.01
C GLY A 166 -18.09 8.60 0.16
N TYR A 167 -17.04 9.31 -0.22
CA TYR A 167 -15.67 8.84 -0.02
C TYR A 167 -15.19 9.17 1.41
N ALA A 168 -14.55 8.20 2.05
CA ALA A 168 -13.76 8.48 3.26
C ALA A 168 -12.53 9.30 2.86
N HIS A 169 -12.34 10.43 3.49
CA HIS A 169 -11.21 11.33 3.23
C HIS A 169 -10.79 12.01 4.53
N GLU A 170 -9.56 12.45 4.56
CA GLU A 170 -8.95 13.18 5.65
C GLU A 170 -8.15 14.35 5.09
N PHE A 171 -8.55 15.58 5.43
CA PHE A 171 -7.82 16.79 5.08
C PHE A 171 -7.27 17.44 6.35
N ASN A 172 -5.97 17.38 6.55
CA ASN A 172 -5.28 18.02 7.66
C ASN A 172 -4.87 19.46 7.34
N VAL A 173 -5.81 20.28 6.91
CA VAL A 173 -5.55 21.69 6.56
C VAL A 173 -5.18 22.52 7.78
N ALA A 174 -5.78 22.22 8.94
CA ALA A 174 -5.53 22.96 10.17
C ALA A 174 -4.09 22.79 10.67
N ASP A 175 -3.49 21.63 10.47
CA ASP A 175 -2.10 21.34 10.88
C ASP A 175 -1.07 22.03 9.97
N ILE A 176 -1.45 22.36 8.74
CA ILE A 176 -0.57 23.01 7.77
C ILE A 176 -0.53 24.54 7.96
N ILE A 177 -1.63 25.14 8.42
CA ILE A 177 -1.79 26.60 8.51
C ILE A 177 -1.74 27.11 9.97
N GLY A 178 -1.85 26.22 10.95
CA GLY A 178 -1.98 26.57 12.36
C GLY A 178 -0.72 26.55 13.21
N ASN A 179 0.46 26.29 12.63
CA ASN A 179 1.76 26.32 13.34
C ASN A 179 2.68 27.43 12.81
#